data_31a326bd1831497f628018eec78f31eb
#
_entry.id   31a326bd1831497f628018eec78f31eb
#
_cell.length_a   1.000
_cell.length_b   1.000
_cell.length_c   1.000
_cell.angle_alpha   90.00
_cell.angle_beta   90.00
_cell.angle_gamma   90.00
#
_symmetry.space_group_name_H-M   'P 1'
#
loop_
_entity.id
_entity.type
_entity.pdbx_description
1 polymer ?
#
loop_
_entity_poly.entity_id
_entity_poly.type
_entity_poly.pdbx_seq_one_letter_code
_entity_poly.pdbx_strand_id
1 'polypeptide(L)'
;MQKLFVAVSFFLLLGVANTFAQDLKTSIAGNKELDSLRKKEQSARDSVVFNAKYIRYTTRKLTKDSIQTIPLDTTLTGIQQFSPIAQPRRPTVGTGLVGLAATSLLFEPVKTIGFDAGFHSLDYYKFTHDDIKFYRARTPFTSLSYISAGDNVQLLKIIHSQNIKPNWNFGANFNRIGANGFYQHQRGDDLNGTLFTWYQTKNKRYNIWVDAVFNTLKA
;
A
#
# COMPACT_ATOMS: atom_id res chain seq x y z
N MET A 1 10.61 -26.55 -12.26
CA MET A 1 9.28 -27.12 -12.43
C MET A 1 8.42 -27.04 -11.15
N GLN A 2 8.94 -27.28 -9.95
CA GLN A 2 8.17 -27.22 -8.68
C GLN A 2 7.56 -25.85 -8.36
N LYS A 3 8.24 -24.75 -8.68
CA LYS A 3 7.74 -23.36 -8.41
C LYS A 3 6.58 -22.96 -9.32
N LEU A 4 6.46 -23.57 -10.49
CA LEU A 4 5.34 -23.34 -11.41
C LEU A 4 4.06 -24.02 -10.92
N PHE A 5 4.20 -25.19 -10.29
CA PHE A 5 3.07 -25.95 -9.76
C PHE A 5 2.39 -25.25 -8.57
N VAL A 6 3.17 -24.60 -7.71
CA VAL A 6 2.63 -23.86 -6.55
C VAL A 6 1.86 -22.61 -7.00
N ALA A 7 2.36 -21.90 -8.01
CA ALA A 7 1.68 -20.72 -8.56
C ALA A 7 0.37 -21.10 -9.28
N VAL A 8 0.36 -22.21 -10.02
CA VAL A 8 -0.84 -22.72 -10.71
C VAL A 8 -1.87 -23.23 -9.70
N SER A 9 -1.44 -23.90 -8.61
CA SER A 9 -2.32 -24.36 -7.54
C SER A 9 -2.98 -23.19 -6.78
N PHE A 10 -2.25 -22.11 -6.57
CA PHE A 10 -2.81 -20.90 -5.92
C PHE A 10 -3.81 -20.17 -6.83
N PHE A 11 -3.58 -20.18 -8.14
CA PHE A 11 -4.50 -19.58 -9.11
C PHE A 11 -5.76 -20.43 -9.33
N LEU A 12 -5.67 -21.74 -9.20
CA LEU A 12 -6.82 -22.67 -9.29
C LEU A 12 -7.72 -22.57 -8.05
N LEU A 13 -7.19 -22.25 -6.88
CA LEU A 13 -7.97 -22.03 -5.66
C LEU A 13 -8.77 -20.70 -5.70
N LEU A 14 -8.34 -19.73 -6.50
CA LEU A 14 -9.07 -18.48 -6.73
C LEU A 14 -10.15 -18.61 -7.83
N GLY A 15 -10.11 -19.67 -8.62
CA GLY A 15 -11.01 -19.90 -9.78
C GLY A 15 -12.31 -20.64 -9.47
N VAL A 16 -12.55 -21.09 -8.24
CA VAL A 16 -13.77 -21.84 -7.88
C VAL A 16 -14.80 -20.98 -7.14
N ALA A 17 -14.82 -19.66 -7.40
CA ALA A 17 -16.01 -18.88 -7.12
C ALA A 17 -16.96 -19.07 -8.30
N ASN A 18 -17.75 -20.16 -8.28
CA ASN A 18 -18.87 -20.32 -9.19
C ASN A 18 -19.80 -19.12 -9.05
N THR A 19 -19.71 -18.19 -9.97
CA THR A 19 -20.73 -17.17 -10.19
C THR A 19 -21.96 -17.89 -10.72
N PHE A 20 -22.82 -18.35 -9.83
CA PHE A 20 -24.20 -18.62 -10.19
C PHE A 20 -24.87 -17.28 -10.50
N ALA A 21 -24.76 -16.86 -11.74
CA ALA A 21 -25.68 -15.88 -12.29
C ALA A 21 -27.05 -16.59 -12.40
N GLN A 22 -27.84 -16.50 -11.34
CA GLN A 22 -29.24 -16.88 -11.42
C GLN A 22 -29.96 -15.81 -12.23
N ASP A 23 -30.41 -16.18 -13.44
CA ASP A 23 -31.45 -15.47 -14.17
C ASP A 23 -32.73 -15.45 -13.30
N LEU A 24 -32.83 -14.46 -12.43
CA LEU A 24 -34.06 -14.21 -11.69
C LEU A 24 -35.02 -13.47 -12.64
N LYS A 25 -35.94 -14.21 -13.24
CA LYS A 25 -37.19 -13.62 -13.75
C LYS A 25 -37.93 -13.03 -12.58
N THR A 26 -37.67 -11.79 -12.28
CA THR A 26 -38.25 -11.06 -11.16
C THR A 26 -39.67 -10.67 -11.49
N SER A 27 -40.64 -11.22 -10.79
CA SER A 27 -42.00 -10.73 -10.80
C SER A 27 -42.04 -9.32 -10.19
N ILE A 28 -42.87 -8.45 -10.75
CA ILE A 28 -42.99 -7.02 -10.39
C ILE A 28 -43.28 -6.78 -8.88
N ALA A 29 -43.82 -7.78 -8.17
CA ALA A 29 -44.03 -7.72 -6.73
C ALA A 29 -42.76 -7.81 -5.89
N GLY A 30 -41.77 -8.60 -6.33
CA GLY A 30 -40.48 -8.73 -5.62
C GLY A 30 -39.59 -7.47 -5.68
N ASN A 31 -39.77 -6.61 -6.69
CA ASN A 31 -38.97 -5.40 -6.81
C ASN A 31 -39.30 -4.35 -5.73
N LYS A 32 -40.54 -4.23 -5.30
CA LYS A 32 -40.93 -3.26 -4.24
C LYS A 32 -40.34 -3.64 -2.88
N GLU A 33 -40.28 -4.92 -2.58
CA GLU A 33 -39.77 -5.41 -1.31
C GLU A 33 -38.22 -5.31 -1.28
N LEU A 34 -37.56 -5.63 -2.38
CA LEU A 34 -36.12 -5.44 -2.58
C LEU A 34 -35.74 -3.96 -2.52
N ASP A 35 -36.51 -3.07 -3.11
CA ASP A 35 -36.25 -1.62 -3.06
C ASP A 35 -36.51 -1.06 -1.65
N SER A 36 -37.46 -1.59 -0.90
CA SER A 36 -37.66 -1.20 0.49
C SER A 36 -36.53 -1.69 1.40
N LEU A 37 -36.01 -2.88 1.16
CA LEU A 37 -34.83 -3.41 1.84
C LEU A 37 -33.54 -2.62 1.49
N ARG A 38 -33.35 -2.30 0.22
CA ARG A 38 -32.23 -1.45 -0.21
C ARG A 38 -32.31 -0.04 0.40
N LYS A 39 -33.50 0.56 0.45
CA LYS A 39 -33.69 1.86 1.13
C LYS A 39 -33.44 1.76 2.64
N LYS A 40 -33.82 0.67 3.30
CA LYS A 40 -33.52 0.44 4.72
C LYS A 40 -32.00 0.24 4.93
N GLU A 41 -31.34 -0.51 4.07
CA GLU A 41 -29.88 -0.67 4.14
C GLU A 41 -29.13 0.64 3.85
N GLN A 42 -29.58 1.43 2.88
CA GLN A 42 -29.03 2.75 2.61
C GLN A 42 -29.23 3.71 3.78
N SER A 43 -30.45 3.78 4.35
CA SER A 43 -30.72 4.64 5.51
C SER A 43 -29.97 4.18 6.77
N ALA A 44 -29.72 2.88 6.95
CA ALA A 44 -28.88 2.37 8.02
C ALA A 44 -27.38 2.65 7.79
N ARG A 45 -26.93 2.73 6.54
CA ARG A 45 -25.56 3.11 6.16
C ARG A 45 -25.32 4.61 6.25
N ASP A 46 -26.31 5.45 6.02
CA ASP A 46 -26.19 6.91 6.08
C ASP A 46 -25.89 7.45 7.50
N SER A 47 -26.11 6.65 8.54
CA SER A 47 -25.71 7.03 9.90
C SER A 47 -24.21 6.90 10.17
N VAL A 48 -23.45 6.23 9.30
CA VAL A 48 -22.00 6.10 9.41
C VAL A 48 -21.34 6.87 8.29
N VAL A 49 -20.93 8.09 8.58
CA VAL A 49 -20.14 8.92 7.64
C VAL A 49 -18.79 8.26 7.42
N PHE A 50 -18.62 7.59 6.28
CA PHE A 50 -17.37 7.02 5.85
C PHE A 50 -16.48 8.14 5.30
N ASN A 51 -15.69 8.74 6.17
CA ASN A 51 -14.77 9.81 5.77
C ASN A 51 -13.34 9.37 6.05
N ALA A 52 -12.44 9.65 5.12
CA ALA A 52 -11.00 9.43 5.27
C ALA A 52 -10.40 10.15 6.49
N LYS A 53 -11.08 11.18 7.02
CA LYS A 53 -10.75 11.87 8.27
C LYS A 53 -10.60 10.93 9.48
N TYR A 54 -11.29 9.80 9.48
CA TYR A 54 -11.23 8.82 10.58
C TYR A 54 -10.14 7.76 10.41
N ILE A 55 -9.40 7.81 9.31
CA ILE A 55 -8.27 6.91 9.08
C ILE A 55 -7.05 7.49 9.78
N ARG A 56 -6.44 6.70 10.62
CA ARG A 56 -5.19 7.03 11.31
C ARG A 56 -4.16 5.95 11.04
N TYR A 57 -2.90 6.33 11.08
CA TYR A 57 -1.81 5.38 10.96
C TYR A 57 -0.74 5.63 12.02
N THR A 58 0.05 4.62 12.30
CA THR A 58 1.25 4.69 13.12
C THR A 58 2.42 4.06 12.37
N THR A 59 3.64 4.36 12.77
CA THR A 59 4.87 3.77 12.25
C THR A 59 5.71 3.26 13.42
N ARG A 60 6.68 2.39 13.17
CA ARG A 60 7.62 1.90 14.21
C ARG A 60 8.28 3.05 14.96
N LYS A 61 8.64 4.14 14.27
CA LYS A 61 9.28 5.31 14.89
C LYS A 61 8.37 6.01 15.90
N LEU A 62 7.07 6.06 15.61
CA LEU A 62 6.06 6.70 16.47
C LEU A 62 5.63 5.85 17.67
N THR A 63 6.06 4.59 17.73
CA THR A 63 5.66 3.66 18.80
C THR A 63 6.74 3.46 19.87
N LYS A 64 7.87 4.18 19.79
CA LYS A 64 9.01 3.98 20.72
C LYS A 64 8.63 4.23 22.18
N ASP A 65 7.95 5.35 22.47
CA ASP A 65 7.62 5.73 23.84
C ASP A 65 6.14 5.52 24.15
N SER A 66 5.28 5.87 23.22
CA SER A 66 3.83 5.69 23.32
C SER A 66 3.24 5.51 21.92
N ILE A 67 2.06 4.87 21.82
CA ILE A 67 1.42 4.67 20.52
C ILE A 67 0.81 5.99 20.07
N GLN A 68 1.56 6.71 19.27
CA GLN A 68 1.09 7.91 18.61
C GLN A 68 0.50 7.54 17.25
N THR A 69 -0.63 8.13 16.92
CA THR A 69 -1.29 7.94 15.62
C THR A 69 -1.46 9.27 14.93
N ILE A 70 -1.12 9.31 13.65
CA ILE A 70 -1.26 10.48 12.79
C ILE A 70 -2.51 10.30 11.91
N PRO A 71 -3.37 11.31 11.73
CA PRO A 71 -4.46 11.24 10.77
C PRO A 71 -3.91 11.14 9.35
N LEU A 72 -4.66 10.47 8.48
CA LEU A 72 -4.32 10.42 7.06
C LEU A 72 -4.46 11.83 6.47
N ASP A 73 -3.42 12.30 5.80
CA ASP A 73 -3.51 13.52 5.03
C ASP A 73 -4.34 13.29 3.77
N THR A 74 -5.45 13.99 3.67
CA THR A 74 -6.37 13.96 2.53
C THR A 74 -6.38 15.28 1.78
N THR A 75 -5.49 16.21 2.14
CA THR A 75 -5.37 17.50 1.47
C THR A 75 -4.55 17.35 0.20
N LEU A 76 -4.81 18.21 -0.76
CA LEU A 76 -4.00 18.32 -1.98
C LEU A 76 -2.83 19.30 -1.80
N THR A 77 -2.60 19.76 -0.58
CA THR A 77 -1.49 20.66 -0.25
C THR A 77 -0.17 19.95 -0.54
N GLY A 78 0.67 20.55 -1.33
CA GLY A 78 1.98 19.97 -1.67
C GLY A 78 1.99 18.96 -2.82
N ILE A 79 0.88 18.81 -3.56
CA ILE A 79 0.85 17.93 -4.75
C ILE A 79 1.94 18.31 -5.77
N GLN A 80 2.28 19.60 -5.85
CA GLN A 80 3.36 20.10 -6.72
C GLN A 80 4.76 19.72 -6.21
N GLN A 81 4.88 19.29 -4.95
CA GLN A 81 6.14 18.82 -4.36
C GLN A 81 6.28 17.30 -4.46
N PHE A 82 5.44 16.67 -5.26
CA PHE A 82 5.55 15.22 -5.49
C PHE A 82 6.93 14.89 -6.10
N SER A 83 7.58 13.88 -5.53
CA SER A 83 8.79 13.29 -6.08
C SER A 83 8.62 11.77 -6.16
N PRO A 84 8.86 11.14 -7.30
CA PRO A 84 8.78 9.70 -7.42
C PRO A 84 9.89 8.97 -6.67
N ILE A 85 11.00 9.65 -6.37
CA ILE A 85 12.18 9.06 -5.72
C ILE A 85 12.04 9.10 -4.19
N ALA A 86 11.67 10.26 -3.63
CA ALA A 86 11.62 10.44 -2.18
C ALA A 86 10.40 11.23 -1.74
N GLN A 87 9.73 10.78 -0.69
CA GLN A 87 8.63 11.47 -0.04
C GLN A 87 8.92 11.62 1.47
N PRO A 88 8.95 12.81 2.02
CA PRO A 88 8.84 14.12 1.38
C PRO A 88 10.02 14.40 0.43
N ARG A 89 9.78 15.30 -0.54
CA ARG A 89 10.80 15.65 -1.54
C ARG A 89 12.11 16.07 -0.86
N ARG A 90 13.19 15.44 -1.26
CA ARG A 90 14.55 15.73 -0.81
C ARG A 90 15.45 16.03 -2.01
N PRO A 91 16.48 16.83 -1.85
CA PRO A 91 17.47 17.03 -2.91
C PRO A 91 18.20 15.71 -3.18
N THR A 92 17.89 15.11 -4.31
CA THR A 92 18.48 13.85 -4.79
C THR A 92 18.99 14.05 -6.21
N VAL A 93 20.07 13.39 -6.54
CA VAL A 93 20.55 13.26 -7.91
C VAL A 93 20.36 11.81 -8.35
N GLY A 94 19.87 11.61 -9.54
CA GLY A 94 19.68 10.31 -10.17
C GLY A 94 20.24 10.29 -11.58
N THR A 95 20.25 9.13 -12.18
CA THR A 95 20.75 8.90 -13.55
C THR A 95 19.72 9.28 -14.64
N GLY A 96 18.72 10.09 -14.29
CA GLY A 96 17.75 10.66 -15.23
C GLY A 96 16.48 9.84 -15.39
N LEU A 97 16.39 8.62 -14.90
CA LEU A 97 15.21 7.78 -14.96
C LEU A 97 14.82 7.28 -13.57
N VAL A 98 13.52 7.15 -13.32
CA VAL A 98 12.99 6.57 -12.08
C VAL A 98 13.26 5.06 -12.05
N GLY A 99 13.61 4.52 -10.88
CA GLY A 99 13.96 3.09 -10.75
C GLY A 99 15.45 2.81 -11.00
N LEU A 100 16.23 3.82 -11.36
CA LEU A 100 17.69 3.72 -11.50
C LEU A 100 18.41 4.33 -10.30
N ALA A 101 19.73 4.15 -10.29
CA ALA A 101 20.58 4.66 -9.24
C ALA A 101 20.30 6.13 -8.89
N ALA A 102 20.08 6.40 -7.62
CA ALA A 102 19.86 7.73 -7.07
C ALA A 102 20.60 7.88 -5.74
N THR A 103 21.08 9.08 -5.46
CA THR A 103 21.80 9.39 -4.22
C THR A 103 21.32 10.71 -3.63
N SER A 104 21.45 10.86 -2.31
CA SER A 104 21.16 12.11 -1.60
C SER A 104 22.26 13.13 -1.88
N LEU A 105 21.87 14.38 -2.12
CA LEU A 105 22.79 15.51 -2.13
C LEU A 105 23.09 16.03 -0.72
N LEU A 106 22.30 15.60 0.26
CA LEU A 106 22.54 15.91 1.66
C LEU A 106 23.39 14.80 2.29
N PHE A 107 24.34 15.20 3.11
CA PHE A 107 25.10 14.24 3.90
C PHE A 107 24.19 13.53 4.90
N GLU A 108 24.11 12.22 4.78
CA GLU A 108 23.38 11.35 5.73
C GLU A 108 24.41 10.41 6.38
N PRO A 109 24.68 10.57 7.68
CA PRO A 109 25.62 9.67 8.36
C PRO A 109 25.06 8.25 8.42
N VAL A 110 25.93 7.27 8.30
CA VAL A 110 25.59 5.85 8.45
C VAL A 110 25.06 5.64 9.88
N LYS A 111 23.85 5.10 10.00
CA LYS A 111 23.15 4.88 11.28
C LYS A 111 23.42 3.52 11.90
N THR A 112 23.94 2.60 11.11
CA THR A 112 24.21 1.22 11.53
C THR A 112 25.68 1.02 11.76
N ILE A 113 26.04 0.40 12.88
CA ILE A 113 27.40 -0.03 13.17
C ILE A 113 27.60 -1.38 12.49
N GLY A 114 28.67 -1.51 11.69
CA GLY A 114 29.01 -2.75 11.01
C GLY A 114 29.68 -2.51 9.66
N PHE A 115 29.94 -3.59 8.96
CA PHE A 115 30.48 -3.53 7.60
C PHE A 115 29.41 -3.07 6.62
N ASP A 116 29.73 -2.07 5.83
CA ASP A 116 28.90 -1.53 4.77
C ASP A 116 29.64 -1.64 3.44
N ALA A 117 29.05 -2.32 2.48
CA ALA A 117 29.61 -2.48 1.14
C ALA A 117 29.47 -1.23 0.26
N GLY A 118 28.76 -0.19 0.72
CA GLY A 118 28.57 1.07 0.02
C GLY A 118 27.56 1.06 -1.13
N PHE A 119 26.80 -0.01 -1.30
CA PHE A 119 25.78 -0.13 -2.36
C PHE A 119 24.42 0.42 -1.91
N HIS A 120 24.26 1.76 -1.92
CA HIS A 120 23.04 2.44 -1.47
C HIS A 120 22.24 3.13 -2.58
N SER A 121 22.67 2.97 -3.82
CA SER A 121 22.09 3.70 -4.96
C SER A 121 20.62 3.39 -5.26
N LEU A 122 20.14 2.21 -4.87
CA LEU A 122 18.74 1.79 -5.03
C LEU A 122 17.92 1.84 -3.72
N ASP A 123 18.50 2.32 -2.63
CA ASP A 123 17.85 2.34 -1.31
C ASP A 123 16.58 3.18 -1.28
N TYR A 124 16.44 4.19 -2.14
CA TYR A 124 15.26 5.01 -2.25
C TYR A 124 14.02 4.27 -2.77
N TYR A 125 14.22 3.18 -3.46
CA TYR A 125 13.13 2.42 -4.09
C TYR A 125 12.69 1.22 -3.26
N LYS A 126 13.47 0.80 -2.27
CA LYS A 126 13.11 -0.33 -1.41
C LYS A 126 12.18 0.09 -0.27
N PHE A 127 11.30 -0.78 0.11
CA PHE A 127 10.59 -0.67 1.37
C PHE A 127 11.46 -1.18 2.51
N THR A 128 11.50 -0.43 3.58
CA THR A 128 12.07 -0.85 4.85
C THR A 128 10.99 -1.05 5.90
N HIS A 129 11.30 -1.78 6.95
CA HIS A 129 10.36 -1.97 8.08
C HIS A 129 9.93 -0.65 8.72
N ASP A 130 10.78 0.38 8.65
CA ASP A 130 10.50 1.71 9.20
C ASP A 130 9.52 2.54 8.36
N ASP A 131 9.35 2.21 7.08
CA ASP A 131 8.47 2.92 6.15
C ASP A 131 7.02 2.39 6.18
N ILE A 132 6.81 1.25 6.84
CA ILE A 132 5.51 0.64 6.91
C ILE A 132 4.58 1.45 7.80
N LYS A 133 3.42 1.80 7.25
CA LYS A 133 2.32 2.45 7.95
C LYS A 133 1.31 1.42 8.39
N PHE A 134 1.09 1.30 9.68
CA PHE A 134 0.05 0.45 10.25
C PHE A 134 -1.21 1.29 10.43
N TYR A 135 -2.26 0.94 9.70
CA TYR A 135 -3.49 1.71 9.67
C TYR A 135 -4.48 1.25 10.71
N ARG A 136 -5.32 2.21 11.12
CA ARG A 136 -6.54 1.96 11.88
C ARG A 136 -7.66 2.73 11.21
N ALA A 137 -8.62 2.00 10.65
CA ALA A 137 -9.74 2.56 9.93
C ALA A 137 -11.03 1.88 10.38
N ARG A 138 -12.16 2.60 10.39
CA ARG A 138 -13.47 1.98 10.66
C ARG A 138 -13.94 1.13 9.49
N THR A 139 -13.58 1.52 8.29
CA THR A 139 -13.95 0.88 7.03
C THR A 139 -12.70 0.43 6.29
N PRO A 140 -12.82 -0.54 5.37
CA PRO A 140 -11.74 -0.85 4.46
C PRO A 140 -11.24 0.41 3.75
N PHE A 141 -9.92 0.56 3.71
CA PHE A 141 -9.25 1.68 3.07
C PHE A 141 -8.39 1.15 1.93
N THR A 142 -8.57 1.72 0.75
CA THR A 142 -7.74 1.45 -0.41
C THR A 142 -7.25 2.77 -0.99
N SER A 143 -5.95 2.87 -1.18
CA SER A 143 -5.33 3.98 -1.90
C SER A 143 -4.66 3.42 -3.15
N LEU A 144 -5.05 3.96 -4.30
CA LEU A 144 -4.48 3.63 -5.60
C LEU A 144 -3.84 4.88 -6.16
N SER A 145 -2.57 4.80 -6.50
CA SER A 145 -1.84 5.87 -7.21
C SER A 145 -1.20 5.26 -8.44
N TYR A 146 -1.54 5.81 -9.59
CA TYR A 146 -0.95 5.45 -10.87
C TYR A 146 -0.44 6.70 -11.57
N ILE A 147 0.81 6.66 -11.98
CA ILE A 147 1.46 7.75 -12.71
C ILE A 147 2.08 7.15 -13.96
N SER A 148 1.73 7.72 -15.09
CA SER A 148 2.36 7.43 -16.38
C SER A 148 3.04 8.70 -16.85
N ALA A 149 4.31 8.60 -17.22
CA ALA A 149 5.10 9.72 -17.68
C ALA A 149 5.95 9.31 -18.89
N GLY A 150 5.91 10.10 -19.93
CA GLY A 150 6.73 9.94 -21.13
C GLY A 150 6.75 8.53 -21.69
N ASP A 151 7.82 8.19 -22.38
CA ASP A 151 8.01 6.91 -23.03
C ASP A 151 8.22 5.78 -22.02
N ASN A 152 7.13 5.05 -21.72
CA ASN A 152 7.14 3.80 -20.94
C ASN A 152 7.54 3.93 -19.46
N VAL A 153 7.38 5.09 -18.82
CA VAL A 153 7.53 5.21 -17.37
C VAL A 153 6.18 5.02 -16.69
N GLN A 154 6.09 4.02 -15.82
CA GLN A 154 4.88 3.68 -15.09
C GLN A 154 5.20 3.46 -13.62
N LEU A 155 4.46 4.16 -12.76
CA LEU A 155 4.51 3.96 -11.31
C LEU A 155 3.13 3.57 -10.84
N LEU A 156 3.03 2.41 -10.21
CA LEU A 156 1.80 1.91 -9.61
C LEU A 156 2.03 1.68 -8.13
N LYS A 157 1.22 2.30 -7.29
CA LYS A 157 1.24 2.09 -5.85
C LYS A 157 -0.17 1.78 -5.35
N ILE A 158 -0.31 0.68 -4.68
CA ILE A 158 -1.58 0.21 -4.11
C ILE A 158 -1.37 -0.03 -2.62
N ILE A 159 -2.21 0.56 -1.80
CA ILE A 159 -2.25 0.30 -0.35
C ILE A 159 -3.67 -0.15 -0.05
N HIS A 160 -3.80 -1.31 0.56
CA HIS A 160 -5.08 -1.80 1.08
C HIS A 160 -4.96 -2.11 2.56
N SER A 161 -5.92 -1.69 3.36
CA SER A 161 -5.96 -1.97 4.78
C SER A 161 -7.39 -2.15 5.25
N GLN A 162 -7.62 -3.19 6.04
CA GLN A 162 -8.92 -3.54 6.57
C GLN A 162 -8.84 -3.98 8.03
N ASN A 163 -9.78 -3.56 8.84
CA ASN A 163 -9.95 -4.11 10.17
C ASN A 163 -10.75 -5.40 10.09
N ILE A 164 -10.13 -6.51 10.49
CA ILE A 164 -10.82 -7.82 10.65
C ILE A 164 -11.69 -7.78 11.90
N LYS A 165 -11.18 -7.14 12.95
CA LYS A 165 -11.89 -6.86 14.21
C LYS A 165 -11.56 -5.43 14.64
N PRO A 166 -12.33 -4.81 15.54
CA PRO A 166 -12.05 -3.44 16.00
C PRO A 166 -10.64 -3.24 16.56
N ASN A 167 -10.02 -4.31 17.01
CA ASN A 167 -8.68 -4.32 17.60
C ASN A 167 -7.63 -5.04 16.76
N TRP A 168 -7.98 -5.48 15.55
CA TRP A 168 -7.09 -6.19 14.65
C TRP A 168 -7.20 -5.67 13.22
N ASN A 169 -6.12 -5.06 12.75
CA ASN A 169 -5.98 -4.55 11.39
C ASN A 169 -5.03 -5.44 10.60
N PHE A 170 -5.32 -5.61 9.33
CA PHE A 170 -4.46 -6.26 8.34
C PHE A 170 -4.40 -5.39 7.10
N GLY A 171 -3.26 -5.38 6.43
CA GLY A 171 -3.10 -4.65 5.18
C GLY A 171 -1.96 -5.15 4.33
N ALA A 172 -1.97 -4.69 3.10
CA ALA A 172 -0.95 -4.95 2.10
C ALA A 172 -0.60 -3.64 1.39
N ASN A 173 0.67 -3.52 1.02
CA ASN A 173 1.16 -2.44 0.20
C ASN A 173 1.93 -3.04 -0.97
N PHE A 174 1.67 -2.56 -2.16
CA PHE A 174 2.28 -2.99 -3.40
C PHE A 174 2.77 -1.75 -4.15
N ASN A 175 4.00 -1.80 -4.63
CA ASN A 175 4.58 -0.74 -5.42
C ASN A 175 5.33 -1.35 -6.60
N ARG A 176 5.06 -0.85 -7.79
CA ARG A 176 5.76 -1.24 -9.01
C ARG A 176 6.24 0.02 -9.73
N ILE A 177 7.50 0.01 -10.11
CA ILE A 177 8.12 1.01 -10.95
C ILE A 177 8.63 0.29 -12.18
N GLY A 178 8.13 0.66 -13.36
CA GLY A 178 8.62 0.20 -14.64
C GLY A 178 9.03 1.41 -15.46
N ALA A 179 10.27 1.48 -15.87
CA ALA A 179 10.78 2.59 -16.64
C ALA A 179 11.78 2.10 -17.69
N ASN A 180 11.56 2.47 -18.94
CA ASN A 180 12.52 2.26 -20.01
C ASN A 180 13.14 3.61 -20.37
N GLY A 181 14.45 3.70 -20.29
CA GLY A 181 15.17 4.91 -20.62
C GLY A 181 15.39 5.09 -22.12
N PHE A 182 15.97 6.23 -22.46
CA PHE A 182 16.29 6.58 -23.83
C PHE A 182 17.51 5.83 -24.37
N TYR A 183 18.44 5.47 -23.47
CA TYR A 183 19.66 4.78 -23.84
C TYR A 183 19.53 3.26 -23.75
N GLN A 184 20.33 2.54 -24.53
CA GLN A 184 20.42 1.09 -24.44
C GLN A 184 20.81 0.66 -23.01
N HIS A 185 20.14 -0.38 -22.49
CA HIS A 185 20.31 -0.91 -21.13
C HIS A 185 19.89 0.02 -20.00
N GLN A 186 19.25 1.17 -20.29
CA GLN A 186 18.69 2.06 -19.29
C GLN A 186 17.25 1.62 -18.95
N ARG A 187 17.12 0.60 -18.10
CA ARG A 187 15.82 0.09 -17.69
C ARG A 187 15.76 -0.10 -16.18
N GLY A 188 14.75 0.47 -15.53
CA GLY A 188 14.42 0.21 -14.14
C GLY A 188 13.16 -0.65 -14.04
N ASP A 189 13.19 -1.73 -13.28
CA ASP A 189 12.03 -2.58 -13.01
C ASP A 189 12.04 -2.99 -11.53
N ASP A 190 11.36 -2.21 -10.72
CA ASP A 190 11.29 -2.38 -9.28
C ASP A 190 9.92 -2.91 -8.88
N LEU A 191 9.91 -3.95 -8.09
CA LEU A 191 8.72 -4.57 -7.54
C LEU A 191 8.88 -4.69 -6.03
N ASN A 192 8.02 -4.01 -5.28
CA ASN A 192 8.03 -4.06 -3.84
C ASN A 192 6.65 -4.44 -3.30
N GLY A 193 6.64 -5.26 -2.28
CA GLY A 193 5.44 -5.69 -1.60
C GLY A 193 5.64 -5.74 -0.10
N THR A 194 4.62 -5.35 0.65
CA THR A 194 4.61 -5.51 2.09
C THR A 194 3.28 -6.04 2.55
N LEU A 195 3.32 -6.95 3.50
CA LEU A 195 2.15 -7.37 4.27
C LEU A 195 2.36 -6.88 5.69
N PHE A 196 1.32 -6.35 6.30
CA PHE A 196 1.42 -5.86 7.66
C PHE A 196 0.16 -6.13 8.44
N THR A 197 0.32 -6.33 9.74
CA THR A 197 -0.79 -6.50 10.66
C THR A 197 -0.52 -5.83 12.00
N TRP A 198 -1.54 -5.28 12.59
CA TRP A 198 -1.50 -4.67 13.90
C TRP A 198 -2.64 -5.21 14.75
N TYR A 199 -2.28 -5.87 15.82
CA TYR A 199 -3.20 -6.35 16.83
C TYR A 199 -3.00 -5.59 18.15
N GLN A 200 -4.09 -5.14 18.76
CA GLN A 200 -4.10 -4.51 20.07
C GLN A 200 -5.07 -5.26 20.99
N THR A 201 -4.67 -5.57 22.19
CA THR A 201 -5.59 -6.19 23.16
C THR A 201 -6.71 -5.23 23.58
N LYS A 202 -7.84 -5.77 24.03
CA LYS A 202 -8.98 -4.96 24.51
C LYS A 202 -8.59 -3.95 25.57
N ASN A 203 -7.69 -4.34 26.48
CA ASN A 203 -7.18 -3.50 27.56
C ASN A 203 -6.09 -2.51 27.11
N LYS A 204 -5.77 -2.47 25.81
CA LYS A 204 -4.75 -1.60 25.19
C LYS A 204 -3.33 -1.74 25.79
N ARG A 205 -3.09 -2.73 26.65
CA ARG A 205 -1.80 -2.94 27.31
C ARG A 205 -0.77 -3.61 26.41
N TYR A 206 -1.22 -4.49 25.49
CA TYR A 206 -0.34 -5.19 24.57
C TYR A 206 -0.68 -4.82 23.13
N ASN A 207 0.37 -4.55 22.36
CA ASN A 207 0.30 -4.26 20.95
C ASN A 207 1.31 -5.12 20.23
N ILE A 208 0.88 -5.72 19.12
CA ILE A 208 1.71 -6.56 18.28
C ILE A 208 1.65 -6.01 16.87
N TRP A 209 2.82 -5.72 16.32
CA TRP A 209 3.01 -5.33 14.94
C TRP A 209 3.83 -6.42 14.25
N VAL A 210 3.33 -6.93 13.18
CA VAL A 210 4.04 -7.89 12.34
C VAL A 210 4.02 -7.37 10.92
N ASP A 211 5.16 -7.44 10.27
CA ASP A 211 5.32 -7.05 8.88
C ASP A 211 6.25 -7.99 8.14
N ALA A 212 5.97 -8.17 6.86
CA ALA A 212 6.81 -8.88 5.91
C ALA A 212 7.08 -7.97 4.73
N VAL A 213 8.33 -7.84 4.33
CA VAL A 213 8.78 -6.95 3.27
C VAL A 213 9.45 -7.76 2.17
N PHE A 214 9.04 -7.52 0.94
CA PHE A 214 9.57 -8.14 -0.27
C PHE A 214 10.00 -7.05 -1.22
N ASN A 215 11.28 -7.03 -1.58
CA ASN A 215 11.83 -6.08 -2.54
C ASN A 215 12.55 -6.84 -3.65
N THR A 216 12.27 -6.48 -4.90
CA THR A 216 13.00 -6.91 -6.08
C THR A 216 13.33 -5.66 -6.89
N LEU A 217 14.59 -5.30 -6.92
CA LEU A 217 15.08 -4.11 -7.61
C LEU A 217 15.98 -4.56 -8.75
N LYS A 218 15.73 -4.03 -9.94
CA LYS A 218 16.50 -4.30 -11.15
C LYS A 218 16.77 -2.98 -11.86
N ALA A 219 18.04 -2.66 -12.03
CA ALA A 219 18.53 -1.48 -12.72
C ALA A 219 19.56 -1.88 -13.78
#